data_b805f2d3b33a64599d4b8cbea2444845
#
_entry.id   b805f2d3b33a64599d4b8cbea2444845
#
_cell.length_a   1.000
_cell.length_b   1.000
_cell.length_c   1.000
_cell.angle_alpha   90.00
_cell.angle_beta   90.00
_cell.angle_gamma   90.00
#
_symmetry.space_group_name_H-M   'P 1'
#
loop_
_entity.id
_entity.type
_entity.pdbx_description
1 polymer ?
#
loop_
_entity_poly.entity_id
_entity_poly.type
_entity_poly.pdbx_seq_one_letter_code
_entity_poly.pdbx_strand_id
1 'polypeptide(L)'
;YKSQVASAIAQGKRAHTYVWWQNVLTYENAKQVLDYFLPKVQTPKGSIVALDAEDGVQSTDVTLWALDYIKEAGYTPMLYGYKGYLTSSYDLSRIAKKYQLWMAEYPDYEVTPYPNYNYFPSFENIGIFQFTSTYVAGGLDGNVDLTGITDNGYTKNNQPATNTPAIEEGKEVENTPSSDVKVGDTVKVKFSVDAWATGEAIPQWVKGNSYKVQEVTESRVLLEGILSWISKGDIELLPDAATVPDKQPEATHVVQYGDTLSSIAYQYGTDYQTLASLNELANPNLIYPGQFLKVNGSAVSNVYTVQYGDNLSSIAAKLGTTYQALAQRNRLTNLNLIYPGQTLIY
;
A
#
# COMPACT_ATOMS: atom_id res chain seq x y z
N TYR A 1 5.58 -4.57 -7.90
CA TYR A 1 5.65 -3.39 -8.74
C TYR A 1 5.03 -3.64 -10.13
N LYS A 2 5.54 -4.61 -10.94
CA LYS A 2 5.03 -4.90 -12.30
C LYS A 2 3.53 -5.21 -12.29
N SER A 3 3.07 -6.07 -11.40
CA SER A 3 1.65 -6.42 -11.24
C SER A 3 0.79 -5.24 -10.81
N GLN A 4 1.31 -4.33 -9.99
CA GLN A 4 0.61 -3.10 -9.60
C GLN A 4 0.41 -2.17 -10.80
N VAL A 5 1.44 -2.00 -11.64
CA VAL A 5 1.33 -1.20 -12.87
C VAL A 5 0.32 -1.83 -13.83
N ALA A 6 0.40 -3.16 -14.05
CA ALA A 6 -0.55 -3.89 -14.89
C ALA A 6 -2.00 -3.71 -14.40
N SER A 7 -2.24 -3.88 -13.09
CA SER A 7 -3.56 -3.69 -12.49
C SER A 7 -4.08 -2.25 -12.62
N ALA A 8 -3.22 -1.25 -12.43
CA ALA A 8 -3.61 0.15 -12.59
C ALA A 8 -4.00 0.47 -14.03
N ILE A 9 -3.25 -0.03 -15.01
CA ILE A 9 -3.56 0.16 -16.44
C ILE A 9 -4.85 -0.55 -16.83
N ALA A 10 -5.04 -1.79 -16.37
CA ALA A 10 -6.28 -2.55 -16.61
C ALA A 10 -7.53 -1.82 -16.10
N GLN A 11 -7.37 -1.00 -15.06
CA GLN A 11 -8.44 -0.17 -14.49
C GLN A 11 -8.51 1.24 -15.10
N GLY A 12 -7.81 1.51 -16.19
CA GLY A 12 -7.76 2.84 -16.83
C GLY A 12 -7.13 3.93 -15.95
N LYS A 13 -6.27 3.55 -14.99
CA LYS A 13 -5.59 4.51 -14.09
C LYS A 13 -4.24 4.92 -14.67
N ARG A 14 -3.79 6.11 -14.28
CA ARG A 14 -2.45 6.61 -14.58
C ARG A 14 -1.46 6.11 -13.53
N ALA A 15 -0.55 5.23 -13.92
CA ALA A 15 0.48 4.70 -13.04
C ALA A 15 1.76 5.53 -13.16
N HIS A 16 2.35 5.88 -12.04
CA HIS A 16 3.61 6.58 -11.91
C HIS A 16 4.57 5.78 -11.04
N THR A 17 5.83 6.17 -11.00
CA THR A 17 6.88 5.47 -10.27
C THR A 17 7.53 6.41 -9.26
N TYR A 18 7.95 5.88 -8.13
CA TYR A 18 8.87 6.57 -7.23
C TYR A 18 10.08 5.68 -6.91
N VAL A 19 11.17 6.32 -6.52
CA VAL A 19 12.44 5.70 -6.14
C VAL A 19 12.82 6.24 -4.78
N TRP A 20 12.96 5.35 -3.78
CA TRP A 20 13.40 5.73 -2.44
C TRP A 20 14.77 6.43 -2.49
N TRP A 21 14.83 7.63 -1.90
CA TRP A 21 15.97 8.53 -2.01
C TRP A 21 16.53 8.91 -0.65
N GLN A 22 17.40 8.07 -0.08
CA GLN A 22 17.96 8.23 1.25
C GLN A 22 19.49 8.12 1.23
N ASN A 23 20.18 9.09 1.81
CA ASN A 23 21.65 9.10 1.94
C ASN A 23 22.41 9.01 0.60
N VAL A 24 21.84 9.53 -0.48
CA VAL A 24 22.48 9.59 -1.80
C VAL A 24 23.25 10.90 -1.89
N LEU A 25 24.54 10.86 -1.51
CA LEU A 25 25.34 12.06 -1.27
C LEU A 25 26.38 12.34 -2.38
N THR A 26 26.58 11.42 -3.31
CA THR A 26 27.53 11.58 -4.41
C THR A 26 26.88 11.32 -5.76
N TYR A 27 27.39 11.93 -6.82
CA TYR A 27 26.92 11.68 -8.18
C TYR A 27 27.08 10.22 -8.60
N GLU A 28 28.14 9.56 -8.13
CA GLU A 28 28.36 8.15 -8.40
C GLU A 28 27.28 7.27 -7.79
N ASN A 29 26.94 7.49 -6.51
CA ASN A 29 25.87 6.77 -5.84
C ASN A 29 24.52 7.05 -6.51
N ALA A 30 24.24 8.31 -6.85
CA ALA A 30 23.03 8.68 -7.58
C ALA A 30 22.93 7.95 -8.91
N LYS A 31 24.02 7.90 -9.67
CA LYS A 31 24.10 7.17 -10.93
C LYS A 31 23.85 5.67 -10.74
N GLN A 32 24.49 5.05 -9.75
CA GLN A 32 24.31 3.63 -9.46
C GLN A 32 22.84 3.30 -9.13
N VAL A 33 22.18 4.11 -8.30
CA VAL A 33 20.76 3.95 -7.95
C VAL A 33 19.90 4.07 -9.21
N LEU A 34 20.07 5.13 -9.98
CA LEU A 34 19.24 5.38 -11.16
C LEU A 34 19.49 4.39 -12.30
N ASP A 35 20.73 3.98 -12.55
CA ASP A 35 21.07 2.93 -13.53
C ASP A 35 20.45 1.58 -13.15
N TYR A 36 20.26 1.32 -11.85
CA TYR A 36 19.60 0.10 -11.39
C TYR A 36 18.09 0.17 -11.55
N PHE A 37 17.45 1.30 -11.22
CA PHE A 37 15.99 1.41 -11.19
C PHE A 37 15.37 1.82 -12.53
N LEU A 38 15.92 2.79 -13.25
CA LEU A 38 15.32 3.32 -14.49
C LEU A 38 15.07 2.27 -15.59
N PRO A 39 15.95 1.28 -15.83
CA PRO A 39 15.66 0.21 -16.78
C PRO A 39 14.51 -0.72 -16.38
N LYS A 40 14.12 -0.69 -15.10
CA LYS A 40 13.04 -1.52 -14.53
C LYS A 40 11.70 -0.79 -14.41
N VAL A 41 11.66 0.49 -14.73
CA VAL A 41 10.43 1.28 -14.74
C VAL A 41 9.48 0.71 -15.80
N GLN A 42 8.27 0.38 -15.35
CA GLN A 42 7.22 -0.25 -16.18
C GLN A 42 6.12 0.74 -16.56
N THR A 43 6.12 1.94 -15.97
CA THR A 43 5.20 3.01 -16.36
C THR A 43 5.63 3.65 -17.67
N PRO A 44 4.71 4.25 -18.45
CA PRO A 44 5.03 4.77 -19.78
C PRO A 44 6.07 5.89 -19.75
N LYS A 45 6.83 6.05 -20.81
CA LYS A 45 7.70 7.23 -20.98
C LYS A 45 6.88 8.51 -20.90
N GLY A 46 7.45 9.53 -20.30
CA GLY A 46 6.75 10.77 -19.94
C GLY A 46 6.09 10.71 -18.57
N SER A 47 5.75 9.53 -18.01
CA SER A 47 5.17 9.45 -16.68
C SER A 47 6.12 9.95 -15.59
N ILE A 48 5.58 10.23 -14.40
CA ILE A 48 6.38 10.69 -13.27
C ILE A 48 7.30 9.58 -12.78
N VAL A 49 8.57 9.93 -12.54
CA VAL A 49 9.49 9.19 -11.68
C VAL A 49 9.94 10.15 -10.57
N ALA A 50 9.39 9.96 -9.39
CA ALA A 50 9.69 10.80 -8.23
C ALA A 50 10.86 10.24 -7.42
N LEU A 51 11.71 11.13 -6.92
CA LEU A 51 12.68 10.83 -5.85
C LEU A 51 11.94 11.00 -4.52
N ASP A 52 11.79 9.92 -3.79
CA ASP A 52 11.05 9.83 -2.54
C ASP A 52 12.00 10.05 -1.36
N ALA A 53 12.05 11.30 -0.88
CA ALA A 53 13.00 11.77 0.14
C ALA A 53 12.28 12.07 1.46
N GLU A 54 12.33 11.12 2.38
CA GLU A 54 11.63 11.23 3.67
C GLU A 54 12.56 11.13 4.89
N ASP A 55 13.79 10.64 4.70
CA ASP A 55 14.74 10.42 5.78
C ASP A 55 16.19 10.51 5.32
N GLY A 56 17.12 10.59 6.27
CA GLY A 56 18.56 10.59 6.08
C GLY A 56 19.14 11.96 5.73
N VAL A 57 20.40 11.93 5.31
CA VAL A 57 21.14 13.13 4.88
C VAL A 57 20.98 13.30 3.37
N GLN A 58 20.80 14.54 2.92
CA GLN A 58 20.53 14.88 1.55
C GLN A 58 21.56 15.84 0.97
N SER A 59 21.68 15.85 -0.35
CA SER A 59 22.50 16.80 -1.12
C SER A 59 21.64 17.43 -2.20
N THR A 60 21.46 18.74 -2.15
CA THR A 60 20.71 19.50 -3.17
C THR A 60 21.33 19.33 -4.56
N ASP A 61 22.65 19.41 -4.66
CA ASP A 61 23.33 19.31 -5.96
C ASP A 61 23.19 17.92 -6.58
N VAL A 62 23.36 16.88 -5.77
CA VAL A 62 23.23 15.49 -6.23
C VAL A 62 21.78 15.18 -6.63
N THR A 63 20.81 15.68 -5.84
CA THR A 63 19.39 15.51 -6.15
C THR A 63 18.97 16.26 -7.42
N LEU A 64 19.46 17.48 -7.63
CA LEU A 64 19.24 18.20 -8.89
C LEU A 64 19.78 17.44 -10.10
N TRP A 65 21.01 16.93 -9.98
CA TRP A 65 21.60 16.09 -11.02
C TRP A 65 20.78 14.82 -11.29
N ALA A 66 20.27 14.18 -10.22
CA ALA A 66 19.44 12.98 -10.33
C ALA A 66 18.11 13.26 -11.04
N LEU A 67 17.47 14.41 -10.75
CA LEU A 67 16.25 14.85 -11.44
C LEU A 67 16.53 15.13 -12.93
N ASP A 68 17.70 15.73 -13.26
CA ASP A 68 18.15 15.90 -14.66
C ASP A 68 18.30 14.53 -15.34
N TYR A 69 18.94 13.57 -14.68
CA TYR A 69 19.16 12.23 -15.19
C TYR A 69 17.85 11.47 -15.48
N ILE A 70 16.86 11.61 -14.60
CA ILE A 70 15.50 11.07 -14.81
C ILE A 70 14.84 11.72 -16.02
N LYS A 71 14.97 13.04 -16.17
CA LYS A 71 14.45 13.78 -17.34
C LYS A 71 15.10 13.34 -18.65
N GLU A 72 16.42 13.19 -18.68
CA GLU A 72 17.16 12.68 -19.84
C GLU A 72 16.77 11.25 -20.20
N ALA A 73 16.42 10.43 -19.22
CA ALA A 73 15.87 9.11 -19.44
C ALA A 73 14.43 9.10 -20.00
N GLY A 74 13.82 10.29 -20.20
CA GLY A 74 12.50 10.46 -20.84
C GLY A 74 11.32 10.34 -19.88
N TYR A 75 11.52 10.64 -18.61
CA TYR A 75 10.46 10.68 -17.58
C TYR A 75 10.24 12.09 -17.05
N THR A 76 9.13 12.33 -16.38
CA THR A 76 8.86 13.57 -15.64
C THR A 76 9.44 13.46 -14.24
N PRO A 77 10.52 14.19 -13.91
CA PRO A 77 11.12 14.12 -12.59
C PRO A 77 10.33 14.95 -11.57
N MET A 78 10.19 14.44 -10.35
CA MET A 78 9.69 15.17 -9.19
C MET A 78 10.52 14.84 -7.95
N LEU A 79 10.56 15.74 -6.98
CA LEU A 79 11.01 15.47 -5.63
C LEU A 79 9.78 15.37 -4.74
N TYR A 80 9.62 14.23 -4.05
CA TYR A 80 8.58 14.01 -3.05
C TYR A 80 9.16 14.04 -1.65
N GLY A 81 8.38 14.52 -0.72
CA GLY A 81 8.62 14.42 0.71
C GLY A 81 7.73 15.35 1.53
N TYR A 82 7.79 15.18 2.86
CA TYR A 82 7.09 16.05 3.79
C TYR A 82 7.74 17.44 3.84
N LYS A 83 6.94 18.50 3.86
CA LYS A 83 7.40 19.90 3.81
C LYS A 83 8.51 20.20 4.81
N GLY A 84 8.31 19.85 6.08
CA GLY A 84 9.29 20.14 7.14
C GLY A 84 10.64 19.50 6.87
N TYR A 85 10.65 18.25 6.39
CA TYR A 85 11.87 17.55 6.04
C TYR A 85 12.54 18.14 4.80
N LEU A 86 11.80 18.38 3.71
CA LEU A 86 12.37 18.93 2.49
C LEU A 86 12.99 20.30 2.71
N THR A 87 12.32 21.19 3.46
CA THR A 87 12.83 22.54 3.72
C THR A 87 14.06 22.56 4.65
N SER A 88 14.19 21.59 5.54
CA SER A 88 15.36 21.48 6.44
C SER A 88 16.55 20.75 5.81
N SER A 89 16.29 19.86 4.82
CA SER A 89 17.31 18.98 4.25
C SER A 89 17.88 19.47 2.91
N TYR A 90 17.20 20.42 2.24
CA TYR A 90 17.58 20.94 0.94
C TYR A 90 17.59 22.46 0.86
N ASP A 91 18.39 23.01 -0.04
CA ASP A 91 18.06 24.30 -0.68
C ASP A 91 16.89 24.06 -1.65
N LEU A 92 15.68 23.95 -1.07
CA LEU A 92 14.50 23.52 -1.80
C LEU A 92 14.07 24.51 -2.88
N SER A 93 14.35 25.81 -2.69
CA SER A 93 14.07 26.83 -3.71
C SER A 93 14.87 26.63 -4.99
N ARG A 94 16.10 26.11 -4.91
CA ARG A 94 16.88 25.76 -6.11
C ARG A 94 16.25 24.61 -6.90
N ILE A 95 15.67 23.62 -6.19
CA ILE A 95 14.98 22.50 -6.82
C ILE A 95 13.66 22.99 -7.42
N ALA A 96 12.87 23.74 -6.65
CA ALA A 96 11.56 24.24 -7.08
C ALA A 96 11.64 25.18 -8.30
N LYS A 97 12.73 25.94 -8.48
CA LYS A 97 12.96 26.74 -9.70
C LYS A 97 13.05 25.93 -10.98
N LYS A 98 13.38 24.64 -10.89
CA LYS A 98 13.62 23.78 -12.04
C LYS A 98 12.60 22.67 -12.21
N TYR A 99 12.09 22.13 -11.10
CA TYR A 99 11.23 20.97 -11.06
C TYR A 99 10.04 21.21 -10.15
N GLN A 100 8.87 20.65 -10.51
CA GLN A 100 7.72 20.66 -9.64
C GLN A 100 7.93 19.71 -8.46
N LEU A 101 7.42 20.12 -7.32
CA LEU A 101 7.49 19.37 -6.07
C LEU A 101 6.19 18.56 -5.86
N TRP A 102 6.34 17.42 -5.28
CA TRP A 102 5.25 16.65 -4.70
C TRP A 102 5.41 16.74 -3.17
N MET A 103 4.60 17.58 -2.54
CA MET A 103 4.75 17.87 -1.12
C MET A 103 3.63 17.31 -0.29
N ALA A 104 4.01 16.63 0.80
CA ALA A 104 3.09 16.14 1.82
C ALA A 104 3.04 17.12 3.00
N GLU A 105 1.83 17.47 3.44
CA GLU A 105 1.56 18.14 4.71
C GLU A 105 0.14 17.84 5.19
N TYR A 106 0.00 17.27 6.38
CA TYR A 106 -1.27 16.94 7.01
C TYR A 106 -1.12 16.93 8.54
N PRO A 107 -2.21 17.22 9.31
CA PRO A 107 -2.09 17.43 10.75
C PRO A 107 -1.96 16.14 11.56
N ASP A 108 -2.53 15.04 11.06
CA ASP A 108 -2.70 13.78 11.78
C ASP A 108 -2.84 12.59 10.83
N TYR A 109 -3.15 11.43 11.39
CA TYR A 109 -3.37 10.19 10.64
C TYR A 109 -4.85 9.76 10.68
N GLU A 110 -5.76 10.68 10.93
CA GLU A 110 -7.19 10.39 10.86
C GLU A 110 -7.64 10.20 9.41
N VAL A 111 -8.71 9.43 9.22
CA VAL A 111 -9.25 9.18 7.89
C VAL A 111 -9.74 10.50 7.28
N THR A 112 -9.08 10.94 6.22
CA THR A 112 -9.31 12.26 5.61
C THR A 112 -9.76 12.10 4.16
N PRO A 113 -11.07 12.25 3.87
CA PRO A 113 -11.63 12.06 2.53
C PRO A 113 -11.41 13.25 1.58
N TYR A 114 -11.09 14.42 2.10
CA TYR A 114 -10.94 15.65 1.33
C TYR A 114 -9.74 16.46 1.81
N PRO A 115 -9.03 17.18 0.91
CA PRO A 115 -7.91 18.01 1.30
C PRO A 115 -8.35 19.17 2.21
N ASN A 116 -7.61 19.36 3.30
CA ASN A 116 -7.73 20.53 4.14
C ASN A 116 -6.65 21.55 3.74
N TYR A 117 -7.02 22.54 2.94
CA TYR A 117 -6.09 23.53 2.43
C TYR A 117 -5.52 24.50 3.49
N ASN A 118 -5.99 24.46 4.74
CA ASN A 118 -5.32 25.16 5.86
C ASN A 118 -3.93 24.55 6.14
N TYR A 119 -3.73 23.31 5.75
CA TYR A 119 -2.42 22.59 5.82
C TYR A 119 -1.72 22.54 4.46
N PHE A 120 -2.12 23.38 3.52
CA PHE A 120 -1.41 23.46 2.25
C PHE A 120 0.04 23.89 2.48
N PRO A 121 1.04 23.18 1.92
CA PRO A 121 2.45 23.39 2.26
C PRO A 121 3.01 24.78 1.92
N SER A 122 2.33 25.59 1.13
CA SER A 122 2.70 26.98 0.83
C SER A 122 4.18 27.14 0.45
N PHE A 123 4.57 26.52 -0.64
CA PHE A 123 5.91 26.63 -1.22
C PHE A 123 5.83 26.93 -2.73
N GLU A 124 7.00 27.17 -3.36
CA GLU A 124 7.06 27.43 -4.79
C GLU A 124 6.88 26.14 -5.59
N ASN A 125 6.20 26.23 -6.74
CA ASN A 125 6.13 25.20 -7.79
C ASN A 125 5.69 23.81 -7.31
N ILE A 126 4.66 23.76 -6.45
CA ILE A 126 4.06 22.50 -6.02
C ILE A 126 3.16 21.98 -7.16
N GLY A 127 3.48 20.80 -7.69
CA GLY A 127 2.68 20.10 -8.70
C GLY A 127 1.64 19.18 -8.10
N ILE A 128 2.00 18.48 -6.99
CA ILE A 128 1.12 17.56 -6.28
C ILE A 128 1.15 17.86 -4.79
N PHE A 129 -0.03 17.93 -4.19
CA PHE A 129 -0.23 18.06 -2.75
C PHE A 129 -0.77 16.75 -2.17
N GLN A 130 0.02 16.09 -1.31
CA GLN A 130 -0.46 14.97 -0.51
C GLN A 130 -1.05 15.51 0.79
N PHE A 131 -2.34 15.34 0.96
CA PHE A 131 -3.09 15.89 2.09
C PHE A 131 -3.41 14.86 3.19
N THR A 132 -3.07 13.59 2.97
CA THR A 132 -3.24 12.51 3.96
C THR A 132 -2.46 11.26 3.55
N SER A 133 -2.11 10.44 4.54
CA SER A 133 -1.67 9.04 4.35
C SER A 133 -2.74 8.02 4.75
N THR A 134 -3.95 8.48 5.06
CA THR A 134 -5.09 7.69 5.55
C THR A 134 -6.38 8.06 4.83
N TYR A 135 -6.35 8.00 3.48
CA TYR A 135 -7.53 8.23 2.67
C TYR A 135 -8.61 7.15 2.92
N VAL A 136 -9.88 7.47 2.66
CA VAL A 136 -11.08 6.64 2.95
C VAL A 136 -11.01 5.18 2.55
N ALA A 137 -10.14 4.81 1.63
CA ALA A 137 -9.94 3.42 1.20
C ALA A 137 -8.91 2.64 2.04
N GLY A 138 -8.71 3.01 3.31
CA GLY A 138 -7.91 2.19 4.24
C GLY A 138 -6.39 2.34 4.08
N GLY A 139 -5.83 3.48 4.49
CA GLY A 139 -4.38 3.67 4.57
C GLY A 139 -3.70 3.95 3.23
N LEU A 140 -4.45 4.47 2.26
CA LEU A 140 -3.90 4.99 1.01
C LEU A 140 -3.60 6.49 1.15
N ASP A 141 -2.56 6.93 0.45
CA ASP A 141 -2.24 8.34 0.34
C ASP A 141 -3.29 9.09 -0.49
N GLY A 142 -3.77 10.21 0.04
CA GLY A 142 -4.66 11.12 -0.69
C GLY A 142 -3.87 12.28 -1.28
N ASN A 143 -3.97 12.46 -2.60
CA ASN A 143 -3.21 13.46 -3.34
C ASN A 143 -4.12 14.32 -4.22
N VAL A 144 -3.74 15.59 -4.41
CA VAL A 144 -4.34 16.51 -5.39
C VAL A 144 -3.28 16.88 -6.42
N ASP A 145 -3.56 16.62 -7.68
CA ASP A 145 -2.79 17.16 -8.80
C ASP A 145 -3.20 18.61 -9.05
N LEU A 146 -2.29 19.53 -8.82
CA LEU A 146 -2.54 20.99 -8.90
C LEU A 146 -2.29 21.56 -10.30
N THR A 147 -1.58 20.85 -11.17
CA THR A 147 -1.05 21.36 -12.43
C THR A 147 -1.36 20.49 -13.64
N GLY A 148 -1.96 19.32 -13.43
CA GLY A 148 -2.14 18.32 -14.49
C GLY A 148 -0.88 17.50 -14.77
N ILE A 149 0.14 17.55 -13.89
CA ILE A 149 1.41 16.86 -14.11
C ILE A 149 1.25 15.33 -14.17
N THR A 150 0.21 14.78 -13.54
CA THR A 150 -0.11 13.34 -13.62
C THR A 150 -0.63 12.93 -15.01
N ASP A 151 -0.94 13.86 -15.90
CA ASP A 151 -1.28 13.57 -17.29
C ASP A 151 -0.04 13.20 -18.13
N ASN A 152 1.15 13.53 -17.66
CA ASN A 152 2.39 13.25 -18.37
C ASN A 152 2.59 11.75 -18.60
N GLY A 153 2.86 11.37 -19.85
CA GLY A 153 2.95 9.97 -20.28
C GLY A 153 1.61 9.32 -20.64
N TYR A 154 0.49 10.07 -20.54
CA TYR A 154 -0.85 9.59 -20.82
C TYR A 154 -1.58 10.46 -21.85
N THR A 155 -2.55 9.87 -22.54
CA THR A 155 -3.46 10.56 -23.45
C THR A 155 -4.65 11.15 -22.68
N LYS A 156 -5.46 11.97 -23.35
CA LYS A 156 -6.68 12.54 -22.75
C LYS A 156 -7.67 11.50 -22.20
N ASN A 157 -7.61 10.27 -22.68
CA ASN A 157 -8.47 9.18 -22.21
C ASN A 157 -7.78 8.28 -21.18
N ASN A 158 -6.76 8.76 -20.50
CA ASN A 158 -5.93 8.03 -19.55
C ASN A 158 -5.25 6.76 -20.13
N GLN A 159 -5.16 6.69 -21.46
CA GLN A 159 -4.42 5.61 -22.11
C GLN A 159 -2.92 5.94 -22.09
N PRO A 160 -2.05 4.96 -21.85
CA PRO A 160 -0.61 5.17 -21.93
C PRO A 160 -0.19 5.68 -23.29
N ALA A 161 0.68 6.69 -23.32
CA ALA A 161 1.23 7.23 -24.56
C ALA A 161 2.24 6.28 -25.21
N THR A 162 2.82 5.38 -24.42
CA THR A 162 3.77 4.35 -24.88
C THR A 162 3.46 3.03 -24.21
N ASN A 163 3.73 1.92 -24.89
CA ASN A 163 3.52 0.58 -24.35
C ASN A 163 4.76 0.09 -23.61
N THR A 164 4.54 -0.60 -22.49
CA THR A 164 5.56 -1.38 -21.77
C THR A 164 5.04 -2.79 -21.56
N PRO A 165 5.88 -3.77 -21.16
CA PRO A 165 5.40 -5.12 -20.87
C PRO A 165 4.26 -5.16 -19.83
N ALA A 166 4.31 -4.28 -18.80
CA ALA A 166 3.22 -4.20 -17.81
C ALA A 166 1.94 -3.60 -18.38
N ILE A 167 2.02 -2.67 -19.33
CA ILE A 167 0.87 -2.10 -20.04
C ILE A 167 0.20 -3.16 -20.91
N GLU A 168 0.98 -3.92 -21.68
CA GLU A 168 0.44 -5.01 -22.50
C GLU A 168 -0.20 -6.09 -21.62
N GLU A 169 0.44 -6.49 -20.53
CA GLU A 169 -0.12 -7.42 -19.56
C GLU A 169 -1.45 -6.90 -18.99
N GLY A 170 -1.54 -5.61 -18.64
CA GLY A 170 -2.77 -4.98 -18.16
C GLY A 170 -3.89 -5.02 -19.20
N LYS A 171 -3.58 -4.75 -20.47
CA LYS A 171 -4.54 -4.82 -21.58
C LYS A 171 -5.02 -6.25 -21.84
N GLU A 172 -4.13 -7.23 -21.75
CA GLU A 172 -4.48 -8.65 -21.92
C GLU A 172 -5.41 -9.11 -20.80
N VAL A 173 -5.10 -8.77 -19.54
CA VAL A 173 -5.96 -9.09 -18.38
C VAL A 173 -7.35 -8.49 -18.54
N GLU A 174 -7.46 -7.21 -18.97
CA GLU A 174 -8.75 -6.53 -19.17
C GLU A 174 -9.58 -7.15 -20.29
N ASN A 175 -8.94 -7.64 -21.35
CA ASN A 175 -9.61 -8.16 -22.54
C ASN A 175 -9.83 -9.68 -22.51
N THR A 176 -9.25 -10.42 -21.57
CA THR A 176 -9.40 -11.87 -21.49
C THR A 176 -10.72 -12.22 -20.80
N PRO A 177 -11.69 -12.84 -21.49
CA PRO A 177 -12.90 -13.34 -20.84
C PRO A 177 -12.55 -14.42 -19.82
N SER A 178 -13.15 -14.36 -18.64
CA SER A 178 -13.01 -15.42 -17.62
C SER A 178 -13.88 -16.64 -18.02
N SER A 179 -13.46 -17.37 -19.06
CA SER A 179 -14.24 -18.47 -19.66
C SER A 179 -14.34 -19.72 -18.77
N ASP A 180 -13.36 -19.92 -17.89
CA ASP A 180 -13.22 -21.15 -17.10
C ASP A 180 -13.80 -21.05 -15.69
N VAL A 181 -14.58 -20.02 -15.41
CA VAL A 181 -15.20 -19.80 -14.09
C VAL A 181 -16.21 -20.89 -13.78
N LYS A 182 -16.11 -21.47 -12.56
CA LYS A 182 -16.99 -22.54 -12.04
C LYS A 182 -17.68 -22.08 -10.76
N VAL A 183 -18.74 -22.79 -10.39
CA VAL A 183 -19.38 -22.62 -9.07
C VAL A 183 -18.38 -22.91 -7.96
N GLY A 184 -18.31 -22.01 -6.98
CA GLY A 184 -17.37 -22.06 -5.87
C GLY A 184 -16.08 -21.27 -6.09
N ASP A 185 -15.75 -20.90 -7.33
CA ASP A 185 -14.60 -20.03 -7.60
C ASP A 185 -14.75 -18.68 -6.92
N THR A 186 -13.62 -18.03 -6.67
CA THR A 186 -13.60 -16.65 -6.19
C THR A 186 -13.31 -15.73 -7.37
N VAL A 187 -14.17 -14.74 -7.58
CA VAL A 187 -14.00 -13.74 -8.64
C VAL A 187 -14.02 -12.34 -8.05
N LYS A 188 -13.27 -11.44 -8.65
CA LYS A 188 -13.24 -10.02 -8.30
C LYS A 188 -14.01 -9.24 -9.37
N VAL A 189 -14.90 -8.34 -8.94
CA VAL A 189 -15.61 -7.45 -9.85
C VAL A 189 -14.67 -6.35 -10.32
N LYS A 190 -14.51 -6.20 -11.65
CA LYS A 190 -13.65 -5.15 -12.21
C LYS A 190 -14.18 -3.76 -11.86
N PHE A 191 -13.26 -2.80 -11.68
CA PHE A 191 -13.64 -1.42 -11.39
C PHE A 191 -14.25 -0.69 -12.60
N SER A 192 -13.91 -1.12 -13.81
CA SER A 192 -14.38 -0.54 -15.08
C SER A 192 -15.86 -0.81 -15.40
N VAL A 193 -16.50 -1.70 -14.64
CA VAL A 193 -17.87 -2.14 -14.91
C VAL A 193 -18.90 -1.24 -14.25
N ASP A 194 -19.83 -0.71 -15.03
CA ASP A 194 -20.84 0.22 -14.53
C ASP A 194 -22.22 -0.40 -14.29
N ALA A 195 -22.52 -1.55 -14.91
CA ALA A 195 -23.83 -2.18 -14.81
C ALA A 195 -23.75 -3.69 -14.60
N TRP A 196 -24.72 -4.23 -13.87
CA TRP A 196 -24.98 -5.66 -13.79
C TRP A 196 -25.40 -6.23 -15.15
N ALA A 197 -25.29 -7.54 -15.31
CA ALA A 197 -25.78 -8.22 -16.53
C ALA A 197 -27.30 -8.05 -16.76
N THR A 198 -28.02 -7.55 -15.78
CA THR A 198 -29.45 -7.21 -15.81
C THR A 198 -29.70 -5.75 -16.19
N GLY A 199 -28.65 -4.92 -16.26
CA GLY A 199 -28.69 -3.52 -16.73
C GLY A 199 -28.73 -2.46 -15.65
N GLU A 200 -28.92 -2.82 -14.37
CA GLU A 200 -28.89 -1.87 -13.26
C GLU A 200 -27.44 -1.48 -12.91
N ALA A 201 -27.25 -0.26 -12.41
CA ALA A 201 -25.94 0.24 -12.02
C ALA A 201 -25.31 -0.59 -10.88
N ILE A 202 -24.03 -0.91 -11.01
CA ILE A 202 -23.26 -1.57 -9.97
C ILE A 202 -22.88 -0.54 -8.90
N PRO A 203 -23.25 -0.77 -7.61
CA PRO A 203 -22.84 0.10 -6.53
C PRO A 203 -21.31 0.15 -6.39
N GLN A 204 -20.76 1.32 -6.06
CA GLN A 204 -19.32 1.51 -5.95
C GLN A 204 -18.64 0.55 -4.96
N TRP A 205 -19.35 0.17 -3.88
CA TRP A 205 -18.84 -0.75 -2.87
C TRP A 205 -18.71 -2.21 -3.36
N VAL A 206 -19.30 -2.56 -4.51
CA VAL A 206 -19.15 -3.88 -5.13
C VAL A 206 -17.89 -3.97 -5.97
N LYS A 207 -17.55 -2.86 -6.64
CA LYS A 207 -16.42 -2.79 -7.56
C LYS A 207 -15.09 -3.02 -6.83
N GLY A 208 -14.21 -3.86 -7.39
CA GLY A 208 -12.92 -4.21 -6.82
C GLY A 208 -12.97 -5.19 -5.65
N ASN A 209 -14.16 -5.59 -5.18
CA ASN A 209 -14.32 -6.60 -4.15
C ASN A 209 -14.48 -8.00 -4.74
N SER A 210 -14.13 -9.01 -3.94
CA SER A 210 -14.16 -10.42 -4.34
C SER A 210 -15.38 -11.13 -3.79
N TYR A 211 -15.95 -12.02 -4.60
CA TYR A 211 -17.16 -12.78 -4.29
C TYR A 211 -17.00 -14.24 -4.71
N LYS A 212 -17.69 -15.14 -4.03
CA LYS A 212 -17.85 -16.52 -4.47
C LYS A 212 -18.86 -16.59 -5.58
N VAL A 213 -18.63 -17.48 -6.53
CA VAL A 213 -19.56 -17.77 -7.62
C VAL A 213 -20.57 -18.80 -7.15
N GLN A 214 -21.86 -18.42 -7.12
CA GLN A 214 -22.96 -19.30 -6.72
C GLN A 214 -23.54 -20.08 -7.91
N GLU A 215 -23.66 -19.44 -9.07
CA GLU A 215 -24.14 -20.07 -10.31
C GLU A 215 -23.34 -19.56 -11.50
N VAL A 216 -23.25 -20.39 -12.54
CA VAL A 216 -22.54 -20.07 -13.80
C VAL A 216 -23.45 -20.39 -14.97
N THR A 217 -23.54 -19.46 -15.91
CA THR A 217 -24.12 -19.69 -17.24
C THR A 217 -23.05 -19.56 -18.33
N GLU A 218 -23.42 -19.63 -19.58
CA GLU A 218 -22.49 -19.46 -20.70
C GLU A 218 -21.78 -18.09 -20.67
N SER A 219 -22.49 -17.00 -20.36
CA SER A 219 -21.97 -15.62 -20.45
C SER A 219 -21.87 -14.85 -19.14
N ARG A 220 -22.43 -15.37 -18.03
CA ARG A 220 -22.53 -14.64 -16.76
C ARG A 220 -22.42 -15.57 -15.56
N VAL A 221 -22.14 -14.98 -14.40
CA VAL A 221 -22.09 -15.65 -13.10
C VAL A 221 -23.00 -14.94 -12.09
N LEU A 222 -23.55 -15.69 -11.16
CA LEU A 222 -24.28 -15.18 -10.00
C LEU A 222 -23.31 -15.08 -8.83
N LEU A 223 -23.21 -13.90 -8.22
CA LEU A 223 -22.33 -13.66 -7.09
C LEU A 223 -23.03 -13.96 -5.76
N GLU A 224 -22.39 -14.79 -4.94
CA GLU A 224 -22.87 -15.15 -3.60
C GLU A 224 -22.92 -13.92 -2.69
N GLY A 225 -23.98 -13.85 -1.87
CA GLY A 225 -24.15 -12.77 -0.88
C GLY A 225 -24.82 -11.51 -1.40
N ILE A 226 -24.57 -11.13 -2.68
CA ILE A 226 -25.26 -10.00 -3.32
C ILE A 226 -26.33 -10.46 -4.31
N LEU A 227 -26.37 -11.74 -4.65
CA LEU A 227 -27.39 -12.38 -5.52
C LEU A 227 -27.64 -11.61 -6.83
N SER A 228 -26.57 -11.09 -7.43
CA SER A 228 -26.64 -10.32 -8.69
C SER A 228 -25.82 -10.99 -9.78
N TRP A 229 -26.36 -10.94 -11.00
CA TRP A 229 -25.72 -11.50 -12.19
C TRP A 229 -24.74 -10.50 -12.81
N ILE A 230 -23.51 -10.95 -13.05
CA ILE A 230 -22.47 -10.16 -13.71
C ILE A 230 -21.93 -10.93 -14.93
N SER A 231 -21.56 -10.22 -15.99
CA SER A 231 -20.94 -10.82 -17.17
C SER A 231 -19.58 -11.42 -16.82
N LYS A 232 -19.21 -12.54 -17.44
CA LYS A 232 -17.88 -13.14 -17.29
C LYS A 232 -16.75 -12.24 -17.76
N GLY A 233 -17.01 -11.32 -18.71
CA GLY A 233 -16.06 -10.31 -19.13
C GLY A 233 -15.77 -9.25 -18.08
N ASP A 234 -16.65 -9.10 -17.08
CA ASP A 234 -16.64 -8.03 -16.08
C ASP A 234 -16.05 -8.48 -14.74
N ILE A 235 -15.55 -9.68 -14.68
CA ILE A 235 -14.90 -10.27 -13.50
C ILE A 235 -13.49 -10.73 -13.82
N GLU A 236 -12.69 -10.85 -12.78
CA GLU A 236 -11.34 -11.39 -12.73
C GLU A 236 -11.38 -12.69 -11.92
N LEU A 237 -11.05 -13.81 -12.54
CA LEU A 237 -10.96 -15.10 -11.84
C LEU A 237 -9.73 -15.07 -10.92
N LEU A 238 -9.93 -15.21 -9.63
CA LEU A 238 -8.84 -15.34 -8.69
C LEU A 238 -8.43 -16.82 -8.61
N PRO A 239 -7.12 -17.14 -8.67
CA PRO A 239 -6.67 -18.52 -8.55
C PRO A 239 -7.17 -19.12 -7.24
N ASP A 240 -7.74 -20.32 -7.34
CA ASP A 240 -8.14 -21.10 -6.16
C ASP A 240 -6.89 -21.35 -5.30
N ALA A 241 -7.00 -21.08 -4.01
CA ALA A 241 -5.94 -21.39 -3.04
C ALA A 241 -5.56 -22.89 -3.00
N ALA A 242 -6.29 -23.75 -3.73
CA ALA A 242 -6.15 -25.19 -3.75
C ALA A 242 -5.24 -25.74 -4.87
N THR A 243 -4.75 -24.93 -5.82
CA THR A 243 -3.92 -25.41 -6.95
C THR A 243 -2.48 -24.93 -6.94
N VAL A 244 -2.05 -24.25 -5.89
CA VAL A 244 -0.63 -24.00 -5.62
C VAL A 244 -0.15 -25.18 -4.77
N PRO A 245 0.92 -25.92 -5.15
CA PRO A 245 1.44 -26.95 -4.26
C PRO A 245 1.79 -26.31 -2.93
N ASP A 246 1.08 -26.69 -1.89
CA ASP A 246 1.24 -26.45 -0.46
C ASP A 246 2.32 -25.43 -0.03
N LYS A 247 2.20 -24.20 -0.52
CA LYS A 247 2.78 -23.02 0.09
C LYS A 247 1.62 -22.33 0.77
N GLN A 248 1.41 -22.68 2.05
CA GLN A 248 0.55 -21.94 2.97
C GLN A 248 0.74 -20.44 2.70
N PRO A 249 -0.31 -19.63 2.55
CA PRO A 249 -0.14 -18.20 2.31
C PRO A 249 0.84 -17.68 3.36
N GLU A 250 1.95 -17.10 2.90
CA GLU A 250 2.93 -16.51 3.81
C GLU A 250 2.20 -15.39 4.55
N ALA A 251 1.66 -15.70 5.74
CA ALA A 251 1.06 -14.69 6.60
C ALA A 251 2.14 -13.64 6.87
N THR A 252 1.82 -12.39 6.69
CA THR A 252 2.74 -11.28 6.96
C THR A 252 2.26 -10.48 8.16
N HIS A 253 3.18 -10.09 9.01
CA HIS A 253 2.96 -9.14 10.10
C HIS A 253 3.60 -7.81 9.72
N VAL A 254 2.86 -6.71 9.85
CA VAL A 254 3.41 -5.37 9.71
C VAL A 254 3.86 -4.90 11.08
N VAL A 255 5.15 -4.69 11.26
CA VAL A 255 5.74 -4.24 12.54
C VAL A 255 5.10 -2.92 12.96
N GLN A 256 4.58 -2.88 14.17
CA GLN A 256 4.00 -1.69 14.78
C GLN A 256 5.02 -1.02 15.72
N TYR A 257 4.80 0.26 16.03
CA TYR A 257 5.61 0.94 17.04
C TYR A 257 5.50 0.23 18.39
N GLY A 258 6.66 -0.17 18.96
CA GLY A 258 6.73 -0.92 20.22
C GLY A 258 6.76 -2.44 20.05
N ASP A 259 6.66 -2.97 18.82
CA ASP A 259 6.87 -4.39 18.57
C ASP A 259 8.34 -4.78 18.79
N THR A 260 8.51 -6.01 19.24
CA THR A 260 9.79 -6.72 19.23
C THR A 260 9.65 -8.01 18.44
N LEU A 261 10.72 -8.50 17.85
CA LEU A 261 10.66 -9.76 17.11
C LEU A 261 10.17 -10.91 18.00
N SER A 262 10.49 -10.88 19.30
CA SER A 262 10.02 -11.86 20.27
C SER A 262 8.51 -11.77 20.52
N SER A 263 7.94 -10.56 20.61
CA SER A 263 6.49 -10.39 20.79
C SER A 263 5.71 -10.83 19.56
N ILE A 264 6.23 -10.52 18.37
CA ILE A 264 5.65 -10.96 17.09
C ILE A 264 5.74 -12.49 16.96
N ALA A 265 6.91 -13.08 17.20
CA ALA A 265 7.11 -14.52 17.15
C ALA A 265 6.13 -15.26 18.08
N TYR A 266 5.99 -14.79 19.29
CA TYR A 266 5.03 -15.33 20.25
C TYR A 266 3.57 -15.21 19.76
N GLN A 267 3.20 -14.10 19.13
CA GLN A 267 1.85 -13.89 18.57
C GLN A 267 1.51 -14.93 17.50
N TYR A 268 2.51 -15.41 16.77
CA TYR A 268 2.35 -16.39 15.69
C TYR A 268 2.80 -17.80 16.06
N GLY A 269 2.94 -18.09 17.37
CA GLY A 269 3.23 -19.43 17.89
C GLY A 269 4.62 -19.98 17.49
N THR A 270 5.57 -19.09 17.29
CA THR A 270 6.97 -19.41 16.93
C THR A 270 7.95 -18.73 17.89
N ASP A 271 9.23 -18.93 17.71
CA ASP A 271 10.29 -18.26 18.43
C ASP A 271 10.97 -17.19 17.54
N TYR A 272 11.67 -16.24 18.17
CA TYR A 272 12.26 -15.11 17.46
C TYR A 272 13.43 -15.52 16.55
N GLN A 273 14.14 -16.61 16.84
CA GLN A 273 15.22 -17.13 15.99
C GLN A 273 14.66 -17.68 14.70
N THR A 274 13.58 -18.47 14.79
CA THR A 274 12.85 -18.99 13.64
C THR A 274 12.29 -17.84 12.79
N LEU A 275 11.67 -16.83 13.44
CA LEU A 275 11.13 -15.67 12.75
C LEU A 275 12.23 -14.81 12.11
N ALA A 276 13.38 -14.65 12.77
CA ALA A 276 14.55 -13.95 12.21
C ALA A 276 15.10 -14.68 10.97
N SER A 277 15.25 -16.00 11.06
CA SER A 277 15.73 -16.83 9.95
C SER A 277 14.78 -16.80 8.76
N LEU A 278 13.46 -16.88 9.01
CA LEU A 278 12.43 -16.82 7.98
C LEU A 278 12.45 -15.48 7.20
N ASN A 279 12.90 -14.40 7.86
CA ASN A 279 12.96 -13.05 7.31
C ASN A 279 14.39 -12.60 6.98
N GLU A 280 15.37 -13.51 7.05
CA GLU A 280 16.78 -13.21 6.75
C GLU A 280 17.34 -12.00 7.52
N LEU A 281 16.88 -11.81 8.77
CA LEU A 281 17.27 -10.68 9.60
C LEU A 281 18.71 -10.86 10.12
N ALA A 282 19.62 -10.01 9.69
CA ALA A 282 21.01 -10.02 10.17
C ALA A 282 21.11 -9.66 11.66
N ASN A 283 20.17 -8.86 12.19
CA ASN A 283 20.08 -8.50 13.60
C ASN A 283 18.63 -8.66 14.08
N PRO A 284 18.32 -9.70 14.89
CA PRO A 284 16.97 -9.94 15.41
C PRO A 284 16.44 -8.85 16.35
N ASN A 285 17.33 -8.01 16.90
CA ASN A 285 16.93 -6.91 17.77
C ASN A 285 16.62 -5.62 17.01
N LEU A 286 16.70 -5.64 15.68
CA LEU A 286 16.51 -4.46 14.84
C LEU A 286 15.40 -4.69 13.83
N ILE A 287 14.20 -4.30 14.20
CA ILE A 287 13.03 -4.25 13.33
C ILE A 287 12.43 -2.84 13.40
N TYR A 288 11.79 -2.40 12.35
CA TYR A 288 11.28 -1.04 12.21
C TYR A 288 9.76 -1.03 12.03
N PRO A 289 9.04 -0.07 12.62
CA PRO A 289 7.61 0.13 12.32
C PRO A 289 7.38 0.26 10.81
N GLY A 290 6.37 -0.45 10.31
CA GLY A 290 6.07 -0.55 8.88
C GLY A 290 6.82 -1.68 8.15
N GLN A 291 7.80 -2.33 8.76
CA GLN A 291 8.48 -3.49 8.17
C GLN A 291 7.53 -4.68 8.05
N PHE A 292 7.55 -5.33 6.90
CA PHE A 292 6.79 -6.58 6.69
C PHE A 292 7.65 -7.77 7.09
N LEU A 293 7.13 -8.58 8.01
CA LEU A 293 7.74 -9.83 8.42
C LEU A 293 6.86 -11.00 7.96
N LYS A 294 7.44 -11.96 7.26
CA LYS A 294 6.82 -13.26 6.99
C LYS A 294 6.62 -13.97 8.31
N VAL A 295 5.42 -14.49 8.55
CA VAL A 295 5.09 -15.26 9.74
C VAL A 295 4.48 -16.60 9.34
N ASN A 296 4.82 -17.68 10.03
CA ASN A 296 4.25 -18.98 9.80
C ASN A 296 3.00 -19.14 10.69
N GLY A 297 1.83 -19.27 10.08
CA GLY A 297 0.56 -19.52 10.78
C GLY A 297 -0.34 -18.29 10.90
N SER A 298 -1.61 -18.53 11.22
CA SER A 298 -2.56 -17.48 11.59
C SER A 298 -2.25 -16.99 13.00
N ALA A 299 -2.33 -15.69 13.25
CA ALA A 299 -2.22 -15.16 14.59
C ALA A 299 -3.25 -15.84 15.51
N VAL A 300 -2.78 -16.53 16.53
CA VAL A 300 -3.66 -17.11 17.55
C VAL A 300 -4.02 -15.99 18.52
N SER A 301 -5.10 -15.29 18.22
CA SER A 301 -5.62 -14.27 19.12
C SER A 301 -6.71 -14.88 19.98
N ASN A 302 -6.35 -15.35 21.19
CA ASN A 302 -7.34 -15.61 22.22
C ASN A 302 -7.73 -14.26 22.82
N VAL A 303 -9.03 -14.02 22.90
CA VAL A 303 -9.58 -12.74 23.33
C VAL A 303 -10.38 -12.92 24.62
N TYR A 304 -10.13 -12.08 25.61
CA TYR A 304 -10.89 -11.99 26.84
C TYR A 304 -11.63 -10.66 26.91
N THR A 305 -12.93 -10.69 27.10
CA THR A 305 -13.72 -9.46 27.34
C THR A 305 -13.79 -9.20 28.83
N VAL A 306 -13.28 -8.06 29.26
CA VAL A 306 -13.27 -7.61 30.66
C VAL A 306 -14.71 -7.54 31.20
N GLN A 307 -14.95 -8.19 32.32
CA GLN A 307 -16.23 -8.21 33.01
C GLN A 307 -16.26 -7.18 34.15
N TYR A 308 -17.45 -6.82 34.59
CA TYR A 308 -17.61 -5.96 35.78
C TYR A 308 -16.96 -6.63 37.00
N GLY A 309 -16.06 -5.90 37.69
CA GLY A 309 -15.32 -6.39 38.86
C GLY A 309 -13.97 -7.04 38.53
N ASP A 310 -13.63 -7.19 37.26
CA ASP A 310 -12.30 -7.68 36.85
C ASP A 310 -11.22 -6.66 37.17
N ASN A 311 -10.04 -7.18 37.47
CA ASN A 311 -8.78 -6.44 37.45
C ASN A 311 -7.74 -7.23 36.62
N LEU A 312 -6.71 -6.55 36.15
CA LEU A 312 -5.73 -7.13 35.22
C LEU A 312 -5.02 -8.36 35.83
N SER A 313 -4.79 -8.36 37.15
CA SER A 313 -4.13 -9.48 37.85
C SER A 313 -5.04 -10.71 37.94
N SER A 314 -6.33 -10.53 38.21
CA SER A 314 -7.30 -11.64 38.26
C SER A 314 -7.52 -12.25 36.86
N ILE A 315 -7.59 -11.41 35.83
CA ILE A 315 -7.69 -11.87 34.42
C ILE A 315 -6.42 -12.64 34.05
N ALA A 316 -5.24 -12.11 34.32
CA ALA A 316 -3.99 -12.76 34.01
C ALA A 316 -3.85 -14.14 34.68
N ALA A 317 -4.21 -14.24 35.95
CA ALA A 317 -4.24 -15.52 36.67
C ALA A 317 -5.22 -16.54 36.04
N LYS A 318 -6.41 -16.08 35.64
CA LYS A 318 -7.42 -16.89 34.94
C LYS A 318 -6.94 -17.39 33.58
N LEU A 319 -6.11 -16.60 32.89
CA LEU A 319 -5.59 -16.90 31.54
C LEU A 319 -4.22 -17.58 31.56
N GLY A 320 -3.67 -17.90 32.75
CA GLY A 320 -2.38 -18.60 32.88
C GLY A 320 -1.17 -17.73 32.50
N THR A 321 -1.29 -16.41 32.62
CA THR A 321 -0.24 -15.44 32.30
C THR A 321 0.06 -14.48 33.46
N THR A 322 0.96 -13.53 33.29
CA THR A 322 1.21 -12.46 34.26
C THR A 322 0.51 -11.17 33.85
N TYR A 323 0.12 -10.33 34.81
CA TYR A 323 -0.50 -9.05 34.51
C TYR A 323 0.42 -8.10 33.72
N GLN A 324 1.74 -8.21 33.93
CA GLN A 324 2.71 -7.46 33.14
C GLN A 324 2.71 -7.89 31.67
N ALA A 325 2.73 -9.22 31.41
CA ALA A 325 2.67 -9.75 30.05
C ALA A 325 1.35 -9.40 29.36
N LEU A 326 0.23 -9.51 30.09
CA LEU A 326 -1.10 -9.14 29.59
C LEU A 326 -1.19 -7.65 29.28
N ALA A 327 -0.65 -6.80 30.16
CA ALA A 327 -0.58 -5.35 29.97
C ALA A 327 0.26 -4.97 28.75
N GLN A 328 1.46 -5.55 28.66
CA GLN A 328 2.37 -5.30 27.55
C GLN A 328 1.76 -5.70 26.21
N ARG A 329 1.13 -6.88 26.15
CA ARG A 329 0.46 -7.38 24.95
C ARG A 329 -0.68 -6.44 24.50
N ASN A 330 -1.39 -5.85 25.45
CA ASN A 330 -2.51 -4.94 25.20
C ASN A 330 -2.13 -3.45 25.25
N ARG A 331 -0.83 -3.13 25.34
CA ARG A 331 -0.31 -1.74 25.37
C ARG A 331 -0.93 -0.88 26.46
N LEU A 332 -1.26 -1.48 27.61
CA LEU A 332 -1.84 -0.76 28.72
C LEU A 332 -0.78 0.08 29.43
N THR A 333 -0.87 1.39 29.33
CA THR A 333 0.02 2.33 29.99
C THR A 333 -0.29 2.46 31.48
N ASN A 334 -1.53 2.19 31.89
CA ASN A 334 -1.98 2.16 33.27
C ASN A 334 -2.50 0.78 33.60
N LEU A 335 -1.75 0.02 34.41
CA LEU A 335 -2.08 -1.36 34.79
C LEU A 335 -3.33 -1.50 35.65
N ASN A 336 -3.78 -0.40 36.26
CA ASN A 336 -4.95 -0.36 37.13
C ASN A 336 -6.20 0.15 36.43
N LEU A 337 -6.12 0.40 35.13
CA LEU A 337 -7.23 0.99 34.38
C LEU A 337 -7.65 0.10 33.22
N ILE A 338 -8.65 -0.71 33.46
CA ILE A 338 -9.38 -1.50 32.45
C ILE A 338 -10.87 -1.29 32.63
N TYR A 339 -11.65 -1.44 31.60
CA TYR A 339 -13.08 -1.17 31.60
C TYR A 339 -13.89 -2.41 31.23
N PRO A 340 -15.05 -2.64 31.85
CA PRO A 340 -16.01 -3.68 31.42
C PRO A 340 -16.32 -3.50 29.91
N GLY A 341 -16.29 -4.60 29.16
CA GLY A 341 -16.44 -4.60 27.70
C GLY A 341 -15.14 -4.39 26.93
N GLN A 342 -14.06 -3.98 27.57
CA GLN A 342 -12.74 -3.89 26.94
C GLN A 342 -12.26 -5.29 26.53
N THR A 343 -11.70 -5.40 25.34
CA THR A 343 -11.15 -6.65 24.82
C THR A 343 -9.64 -6.72 25.10
N LEU A 344 -9.19 -7.79 25.70
CA LEU A 344 -7.78 -8.07 25.97
C LEU A 344 -7.34 -9.31 25.19
N ILE A 345 -6.23 -9.19 24.46
CA ILE A 345 -5.58 -10.30 23.75
C ILE A 345 -4.66 -11.04 24.73
N TYR A 346 -4.70 -12.40 24.74
CA TYR A 346 -3.87 -13.21 25.63
C TYR A 346 -3.29 -14.45 24.97
#